data_0d244ec91758e1b048dad3743d1fee74
#
_entry.id   0d244ec91758e1b048dad3743d1fee74
#
_cell.length_a   1.000
_cell.length_b   1.000
_cell.length_c   1.000
_cell.angle_alpha   90.00
_cell.angle_beta   90.00
_cell.angle_gamma   90.00
#
_symmetry.space_group_name_H-M   'P 1'
#
loop_
_entity.id
_entity.type
_entity.pdbx_description
1 polymer ?
#
loop_
_entity_poly.entity_id
_entity_poly.type
_entity_poly.pdbx_seq_one_letter_code
_entity_poly.pdbx_strand_id
1 'polypeptide(L)'
;MNLEARQATEDAAYDDKLAQLNIPIVYVDFREDPLENTTPSMRLMGQLLGKEDKAEAFIAYTEEQMARVTDVIAKQDPQRPDVFIDRAGGYSDDCCMSFGSGNFGEYVDLAGGHNIAEGIIPSTFGTLNPEQIIAANPEHVVVTGGSWDAMYPAANGSVSARGPIRISLARSFRP
;
A
#
# COMPACT_ATOMS: atom_id res chain seq x y z
N MET A 1 -3.05 7.38 16.13
CA MET A 1 -3.02 5.91 16.00
C MET A 1 -3.53 5.57 14.62
N ASN A 2 -3.00 4.52 13.97
CA ASN A 2 -3.49 4.08 12.67
C ASN A 2 -4.91 3.49 12.79
N LEU A 3 -5.76 3.70 11.81
CA LEU A 3 -7.14 3.21 11.79
C LEU A 3 -7.21 1.67 11.89
N GLU A 4 -6.29 0.96 11.24
CA GLU A 4 -6.18 -0.51 11.39
C GLU A 4 -6.02 -0.99 12.83
N ALA A 5 -5.37 -0.20 13.69
CA ALA A 5 -5.20 -0.53 15.10
C ALA A 5 -6.45 -0.25 15.93
N ARG A 6 -7.47 0.38 15.37
CA ARG A 6 -8.66 0.80 16.10
C ARG A 6 -9.38 -0.37 16.75
N GLN A 7 -9.69 -1.41 15.99
CA GLN A 7 -10.39 -2.58 16.51
C GLN A 7 -9.60 -3.23 17.67
N ALA A 8 -8.29 -3.39 17.52
CA ALA A 8 -7.46 -3.96 18.56
C ALA A 8 -7.42 -3.10 19.84
N THR A 9 -7.50 -1.78 19.72
CA THR A 9 -7.55 -0.88 20.89
C THR A 9 -8.93 -0.86 21.54
N GLU A 10 -9.98 -0.94 20.76
CA GLU A 10 -11.36 -1.08 21.27
C GLU A 10 -11.52 -2.42 22.02
N ASP A 11 -11.09 -3.54 21.43
CA ASP A 11 -11.16 -4.87 22.05
C ASP A 11 -10.34 -4.97 23.35
N ALA A 12 -9.23 -4.24 23.44
CA ALA A 12 -8.40 -4.17 24.63
C ALA A 12 -8.88 -3.12 25.67
N ALA A 13 -9.96 -2.38 25.36
CA ALA A 13 -10.48 -1.27 26.15
C ALA A 13 -9.41 -0.20 26.46
N TYR A 14 -8.47 0.04 25.55
CA TYR A 14 -7.45 1.08 25.73
C TYR A 14 -8.06 2.47 25.63
N ASP A 15 -9.09 2.66 24.82
CA ASP A 15 -9.80 3.92 24.68
C ASP A 15 -10.38 4.36 26.03
N ASP A 16 -11.04 3.46 26.73
CA ASP A 16 -11.60 3.71 28.07
C ASP A 16 -10.50 3.99 29.11
N LYS A 17 -9.42 3.22 29.09
CA LYS A 17 -8.30 3.39 30.03
C LYS A 17 -7.60 4.73 29.84
N LEU A 18 -7.38 5.15 28.60
CA LEU A 18 -6.75 6.42 28.29
C LEU A 18 -7.69 7.61 28.54
N ALA A 19 -8.99 7.45 28.29
CA ALA A 19 -9.99 8.46 28.62
C ALA A 19 -10.05 8.74 30.12
N GLN A 20 -9.93 7.74 30.99
CA GLN A 20 -9.85 7.90 32.44
C GLN A 20 -8.63 8.71 32.90
N LEU A 21 -7.57 8.70 32.08
CA LEU A 21 -6.34 9.46 32.32
C LEU A 21 -6.36 10.83 31.62
N ASN A 22 -7.49 11.23 31.01
CA ASN A 22 -7.63 12.42 30.17
C ASN A 22 -6.61 12.45 29.00
N ILE A 23 -6.27 11.29 28.46
CA ILE A 23 -5.40 11.18 27.27
C ILE A 23 -6.30 10.90 26.06
N PRO A 24 -6.48 11.87 25.16
CA PRO A 24 -7.27 11.67 23.95
C PRO A 24 -6.55 10.76 22.96
N ILE A 25 -7.31 9.89 22.30
CA ILE A 25 -6.81 9.10 21.16
C ILE A 25 -7.32 9.75 19.88
N VAL A 26 -6.43 9.90 18.92
CA VAL A 26 -6.76 10.35 17.57
C VAL A 26 -6.36 9.29 16.58
N TYR A 27 -7.31 8.88 15.75
CA TYR A 27 -7.09 7.92 14.68
C TYR A 27 -6.81 8.67 13.38
N VAL A 28 -5.84 8.18 12.63
CA VAL A 28 -5.47 8.66 11.30
C VAL A 28 -5.34 7.48 10.36
N ASP A 29 -5.64 7.69 9.11
CA ASP A 29 -5.50 6.65 8.11
C ASP A 29 -4.53 7.07 7.01
N PHE A 30 -3.54 6.19 6.77
CA PHE A 30 -2.57 6.27 5.67
C PHE A 30 -2.48 4.94 4.92
N ARG A 31 -3.38 3.98 5.22
CA ARG A 31 -3.22 2.60 4.75
C ARG A 31 -4.46 1.95 4.19
N GLU A 32 -5.65 2.21 4.75
CA GLU A 32 -6.89 1.60 4.24
C GLU A 32 -7.24 2.22 2.89
N ASP A 33 -7.47 3.54 2.89
CA ASP A 33 -7.76 4.33 1.71
C ASP A 33 -6.77 5.51 1.62
N PRO A 34 -5.49 5.24 1.27
CA PRO A 34 -4.43 6.26 1.37
C PRO A 34 -4.63 7.45 0.43
N LEU A 35 -5.24 7.27 -0.73
CA LEU A 35 -5.48 8.37 -1.67
C LEU A 35 -6.50 9.36 -1.12
N GLU A 36 -7.54 8.88 -0.44
CA GLU A 36 -8.57 9.73 0.15
C GLU A 36 -8.14 10.29 1.51
N ASN A 37 -7.54 9.45 2.36
CA ASN A 37 -7.38 9.74 3.79
C ASN A 37 -6.04 10.36 4.17
N THR A 38 -5.01 10.33 3.32
CA THR A 38 -3.70 10.92 3.66
C THR A 38 -3.78 12.42 3.89
N THR A 39 -4.42 13.16 3.00
CA THR A 39 -4.55 14.63 3.10
C THR A 39 -5.27 15.06 4.39
N PRO A 40 -6.49 14.58 4.71
CA PRO A 40 -7.15 14.97 5.96
C PRO A 40 -6.39 14.50 7.20
N SER A 41 -5.78 13.32 7.17
CA SER A 41 -4.96 12.81 8.28
C SER A 41 -3.73 13.67 8.54
N MET A 42 -3.05 14.12 7.48
CA MET A 42 -1.89 15.01 7.61
C MET A 42 -2.29 16.40 8.15
N ARG A 43 -3.42 16.96 7.72
CA ARG A 43 -3.94 18.22 8.28
C ARG A 43 -4.23 18.10 9.76
N LEU A 44 -4.92 17.02 10.14
CA LEU A 44 -5.23 16.75 11.55
C LEU A 44 -3.95 16.62 12.38
N MET A 45 -2.95 15.90 11.90
CA MET A 45 -1.67 15.78 12.57
C MET A 45 -0.95 17.14 12.67
N GLY A 46 -0.98 17.94 11.62
CA GLY A 46 -0.44 19.30 11.60
C GLY A 46 -1.05 20.16 12.70
N GLN A 47 -2.37 20.17 12.81
CA GLN A 47 -3.10 20.90 13.84
C GLN A 47 -2.77 20.42 15.26
N LEU A 48 -2.76 19.10 15.47
CA LEU A 48 -2.45 18.51 16.78
C LEU A 48 -1.02 18.83 17.27
N LEU A 49 -0.09 18.98 16.35
CA LEU A 49 1.32 19.19 16.64
C LEU A 49 1.75 20.65 16.49
N GLY A 50 0.86 21.57 16.10
CA GLY A 50 1.19 22.96 15.78
C GLY A 50 2.21 23.05 14.64
N LYS A 51 2.01 22.26 13.58
CA LYS A 51 2.88 22.14 12.41
C LYS A 51 2.10 22.19 11.10
N GLU A 52 1.09 23.03 11.06
CA GLU A 52 0.17 23.16 9.94
C GLU A 52 0.92 23.48 8.64
N ASP A 53 1.89 24.41 8.68
CA ASP A 53 2.70 24.76 7.51
C ASP A 53 3.45 23.58 6.92
N LYS A 54 3.95 22.69 7.79
CA LYS A 54 4.67 21.49 7.33
C LYS A 54 3.72 20.44 6.77
N ALA A 55 2.53 20.31 7.36
CA ALA A 55 1.50 19.44 6.86
C ALA A 55 1.03 19.86 5.46
N GLU A 56 0.72 21.14 5.26
CA GLU A 56 0.31 21.67 3.96
C GLU A 56 1.44 21.56 2.91
N ALA A 57 2.69 21.79 3.30
CA ALA A 57 3.82 21.59 2.38
C ALA A 57 3.97 20.12 1.94
N PHE A 58 3.77 19.17 2.84
CA PHE A 58 3.76 17.75 2.52
C PHE A 58 2.60 17.39 1.60
N ILE A 59 1.40 17.89 1.89
CA ILE A 59 0.19 17.66 1.09
C ILE A 59 0.41 18.17 -0.33
N ALA A 60 0.85 19.44 -0.47
CA ALA A 60 1.11 20.03 -1.79
C ALA A 60 2.13 19.23 -2.59
N TYR A 61 3.22 18.78 -1.94
CA TYR A 61 4.21 17.93 -2.60
C TYR A 61 3.60 16.60 -3.07
N THR A 62 2.81 15.95 -2.22
CA THR A 62 2.20 14.65 -2.56
C THR A 62 1.22 14.79 -3.72
N GLU A 63 0.36 15.81 -3.67
CA GLU A 63 -0.61 16.11 -4.73
C GLU A 63 0.11 16.42 -6.07
N GLU A 64 1.21 17.19 -6.04
CA GLU A 64 2.02 17.46 -7.22
C GLU A 64 2.61 16.16 -7.80
N GLN A 65 3.18 15.28 -6.96
CA GLN A 65 3.75 14.02 -7.45
C GLN A 65 2.67 13.11 -8.06
N MET A 66 1.50 13.01 -7.42
CA MET A 66 0.38 12.25 -7.96
C MET A 66 -0.12 12.83 -9.29
N ALA A 67 -0.28 14.16 -9.37
CA ALA A 67 -0.71 14.83 -10.59
C ALA A 67 0.24 14.57 -11.76
N ARG A 68 1.55 14.49 -11.53
CA ARG A 68 2.52 14.14 -12.58
C ARG A 68 2.25 12.79 -13.23
N VAL A 69 1.75 11.81 -12.46
CA VAL A 69 1.40 10.48 -12.97
C VAL A 69 0.04 10.54 -13.66
N THR A 70 -0.99 11.02 -12.97
CA THR A 70 -2.36 11.04 -13.48
C THR A 70 -2.51 11.88 -14.75
N ASP A 71 -1.78 12.99 -14.85
CA ASP A 71 -1.76 13.82 -16.06
C ASP A 71 -1.20 13.10 -17.28
N VAL A 72 -0.21 12.24 -17.10
CA VAL A 72 0.35 11.43 -18.19
C VAL A 72 -0.64 10.36 -18.60
N ILE A 73 -1.22 9.65 -17.62
CA ILE A 73 -2.22 8.61 -17.88
C ILE A 73 -3.44 9.20 -18.60
N ALA A 74 -3.96 10.33 -18.13
CA ALA A 74 -5.12 10.98 -18.75
C ALA A 74 -4.87 11.44 -20.20
N LYS A 75 -3.63 11.86 -20.52
CA LYS A 75 -3.27 12.30 -21.88
C LYS A 75 -3.02 11.16 -22.85
N GLN A 76 -2.52 10.04 -22.35
CA GLN A 76 -2.13 8.90 -23.19
C GLN A 76 -3.26 7.89 -23.36
N ASP A 77 -4.23 7.89 -22.42
CA ASP A 77 -5.33 6.90 -22.35
C ASP A 77 -4.82 5.47 -22.66
N PRO A 78 -3.78 5.01 -21.94
CA PRO A 78 -3.15 3.74 -22.25
C PRO A 78 -4.09 2.58 -21.93
N GLN A 79 -3.92 1.49 -22.65
CA GLN A 79 -4.52 0.23 -22.23
C GLN A 79 -4.02 -0.10 -20.83
N ARG A 80 -4.95 -0.40 -19.91
CA ARG A 80 -4.64 -0.72 -18.51
C ARG A 80 -4.09 -2.14 -18.42
N PRO A 81 -2.80 -2.33 -18.10
CA PRO A 81 -2.25 -3.67 -17.94
C PRO A 81 -2.76 -4.33 -16.66
N ASP A 82 -2.93 -5.64 -16.70
CA ASP A 82 -3.23 -6.44 -15.51
C ASP A 82 -2.02 -6.55 -14.61
N VAL A 83 -2.21 -6.23 -13.34
CA VAL A 83 -1.15 -6.19 -12.32
C VAL A 83 -1.51 -7.10 -11.15
N PHE A 84 -0.59 -7.99 -10.79
CA PHE A 84 -0.63 -8.71 -9.52
C PHE A 84 0.32 -8.08 -8.52
N ILE A 85 -0.15 -7.86 -7.29
CA ILE A 85 0.69 -7.37 -6.21
C ILE A 85 0.95 -8.53 -5.24
N ASP A 86 2.18 -9.02 -5.19
CA ASP A 86 2.60 -9.97 -4.17
C ASP A 86 3.00 -9.23 -2.89
N ARG A 87 2.18 -9.37 -1.86
CA ARG A 87 2.39 -8.75 -0.54
C ARG A 87 3.33 -9.55 0.36
N ALA A 88 3.52 -10.82 0.10
CA ALA A 88 4.23 -11.74 0.99
C ALA A 88 5.73 -11.83 0.71
N GLY A 89 6.23 -11.16 -0.32
CA GLY A 89 7.62 -11.26 -0.73
C GLY A 89 8.60 -11.01 0.40
N GLY A 90 9.41 -12.00 0.74
CA GLY A 90 10.39 -11.94 1.81
C GLY A 90 9.84 -12.11 3.24
N TYR A 91 8.53 -12.30 3.42
CA TYR A 91 7.93 -12.55 4.75
C TYR A 91 7.37 -13.95 4.92
N SER A 92 6.97 -14.60 3.84
CA SER A 92 6.34 -15.91 3.85
C SER A 92 6.74 -16.70 2.61
N ASP A 93 6.78 -18.02 2.76
CA ASP A 93 6.90 -18.95 1.64
C ASP A 93 5.55 -19.18 0.94
N ASP A 94 4.45 -18.73 1.57
CA ASP A 94 3.12 -18.80 1.00
C ASP A 94 2.96 -17.72 -0.07
N CYS A 95 2.56 -18.12 -1.25
CA CYS A 95 2.24 -17.18 -2.30
C CYS A 95 0.89 -16.52 -2.07
N CYS A 96 0.68 -15.50 -2.86
CA CYS A 96 -0.66 -15.07 -3.27
C CYS A 96 -1.39 -14.17 -2.28
N MET A 97 -0.74 -13.73 -1.20
CA MET A 97 -1.21 -12.60 -0.41
C MET A 97 -1.15 -11.34 -1.26
N SER A 98 -2.24 -10.57 -1.28
CA SER A 98 -2.35 -9.40 -2.13
C SER A 98 -3.15 -8.28 -1.45
N PHE A 99 -3.31 -7.18 -2.18
CA PHE A 99 -4.14 -6.06 -1.81
C PHE A 99 -5.42 -6.06 -2.66
N GLY A 100 -6.57 -5.81 -2.03
CA GLY A 100 -7.82 -5.55 -2.72
C GLY A 100 -7.85 -4.14 -3.29
N SER A 101 -8.98 -3.45 -3.14
CA SER A 101 -9.16 -2.09 -3.64
C SER A 101 -8.41 -1.00 -2.86
N GLY A 102 -8.06 -1.25 -1.59
CA GLY A 102 -7.33 -0.30 -0.74
C GLY A 102 -5.81 -0.43 -0.81
N ASN A 103 -5.11 0.41 -0.08
CA ASN A 103 -3.67 0.42 0.08
C ASN A 103 -2.92 0.48 -1.27
N PHE A 104 -2.03 -0.48 -1.56
CA PHE A 104 -1.29 -0.52 -2.83
C PHE A 104 -2.19 -0.79 -4.05
N GLY A 105 -3.40 -1.35 -3.86
CA GLY A 105 -4.37 -1.51 -4.93
C GLY A 105 -4.75 -0.17 -5.56
N GLU A 106 -5.05 0.86 -4.76
CA GLU A 106 -5.36 2.20 -5.23
C GLU A 106 -4.22 2.82 -6.06
N TYR A 107 -2.97 2.59 -5.65
CA TYR A 107 -1.82 3.13 -6.40
C TYR A 107 -1.63 2.45 -7.76
N VAL A 108 -2.00 1.18 -7.88
CA VAL A 108 -2.01 0.50 -9.19
C VAL A 108 -3.02 1.17 -10.11
N ASP A 109 -4.23 1.41 -9.61
CA ASP A 109 -5.29 2.07 -10.38
C ASP A 109 -4.93 3.51 -10.75
N LEU A 110 -4.39 4.27 -9.79
CA LEU A 110 -3.92 5.63 -10.02
C LEU A 110 -2.83 5.68 -11.10
N ALA A 111 -1.96 4.68 -11.16
CA ALA A 111 -0.90 4.55 -12.15
C ALA A 111 -1.38 4.01 -13.50
N GLY A 112 -2.69 3.80 -13.69
CA GLY A 112 -3.28 3.31 -14.93
C GLY A 112 -3.18 1.80 -15.13
N GLY A 113 -2.89 1.03 -14.08
CA GLY A 113 -2.97 -0.43 -14.09
C GLY A 113 -4.38 -0.92 -13.72
N HIS A 114 -4.58 -2.23 -13.80
CA HIS A 114 -5.74 -2.94 -13.28
C HIS A 114 -5.27 -3.97 -12.26
N ASN A 115 -5.67 -3.81 -11.00
CA ASN A 115 -5.34 -4.76 -9.95
C ASN A 115 -6.20 -6.02 -10.09
N ILE A 116 -5.61 -7.17 -10.44
CA ILE A 116 -6.36 -8.42 -10.62
C ILE A 116 -7.05 -8.94 -9.35
N ALA A 117 -6.67 -8.43 -8.19
CA ALA A 117 -7.29 -8.77 -6.91
C ALA A 117 -8.53 -7.91 -6.58
N GLU A 118 -8.76 -6.83 -7.33
CA GLU A 118 -9.93 -5.98 -7.16
C GLU A 118 -11.21 -6.77 -7.40
N GLY A 119 -12.19 -6.59 -6.53
CA GLY A 119 -13.47 -7.32 -6.59
C GLY A 119 -13.40 -8.78 -6.17
N ILE A 120 -12.21 -9.38 -6.03
CA ILE A 120 -12.01 -10.75 -5.53
C ILE A 120 -11.71 -10.71 -4.03
N ILE A 121 -10.80 -9.82 -3.62
CA ILE A 121 -10.48 -9.59 -2.21
C ILE A 121 -11.43 -8.48 -1.70
N PRO A 122 -12.35 -8.81 -0.77
CA PRO A 122 -13.39 -7.86 -0.34
C PRO A 122 -12.90 -6.83 0.69
N SER A 123 -11.64 -6.90 1.08
CA SER A 123 -11.00 -6.04 2.07
C SER A 123 -9.69 -5.51 1.52
N THR A 124 -9.02 -4.65 2.30
CA THR A 124 -7.71 -4.11 1.92
C THR A 124 -6.67 -5.19 1.67
N PHE A 125 -6.74 -6.30 2.42
CA PHE A 125 -5.79 -7.41 2.34
C PHE A 125 -6.51 -8.74 2.21
N GLY A 126 -5.90 -9.67 1.48
CA GLY A 126 -6.39 -11.03 1.37
C GLY A 126 -5.44 -11.93 0.60
N THR A 127 -5.92 -13.13 0.28
CA THR A 127 -5.16 -14.11 -0.47
C THR A 127 -5.96 -14.50 -1.70
N LEU A 128 -5.32 -14.47 -2.86
CA LEU A 128 -5.85 -15.03 -4.10
C LEU A 128 -5.54 -16.52 -4.16
N ASN A 129 -6.38 -17.26 -4.86
CA ASN A 129 -6.03 -18.62 -5.25
C ASN A 129 -4.99 -18.56 -6.39
N PRO A 130 -3.92 -19.39 -6.36
CA PRO A 130 -2.92 -19.43 -7.43
C PRO A 130 -3.50 -19.61 -8.83
N GLU A 131 -4.56 -20.42 -8.98
CA GLU A 131 -5.26 -20.62 -10.24
C GLU A 131 -5.92 -19.33 -10.76
N GLN A 132 -6.39 -18.45 -9.88
CA GLN A 132 -6.95 -17.16 -10.28
C GLN A 132 -5.87 -16.26 -10.87
N ILE A 133 -4.67 -16.26 -10.28
CA ILE A 133 -3.53 -15.49 -10.79
C ILE A 133 -3.07 -16.03 -12.15
N ILE A 134 -2.98 -17.36 -12.27
CA ILE A 134 -2.61 -18.00 -13.53
C ILE A 134 -3.66 -17.70 -14.62
N ALA A 135 -4.94 -17.78 -14.28
CA ALA A 135 -6.03 -17.50 -15.21
C ALA A 135 -6.08 -16.02 -15.64
N ALA A 136 -5.81 -15.09 -14.73
CA ALA A 136 -5.71 -13.67 -15.02
C ALA A 136 -4.49 -13.33 -15.89
N ASN A 137 -3.44 -14.14 -15.81
CA ASN A 137 -2.20 -13.99 -16.58
C ASN A 137 -1.66 -12.53 -16.56
N PRO A 138 -1.39 -11.95 -15.38
CA PRO A 138 -1.05 -10.53 -15.25
C PRO A 138 0.22 -10.18 -16.04
N GLU A 139 0.19 -9.02 -16.69
CA GLU A 139 1.33 -8.52 -17.46
C GLU A 139 2.48 -8.06 -16.56
N HIS A 140 2.13 -7.63 -15.33
CA HIS A 140 3.10 -7.15 -14.34
C HIS A 140 2.87 -7.80 -12.97
N VAL A 141 3.99 -8.10 -12.32
CA VAL A 141 4.00 -8.53 -10.92
C VAL A 141 4.79 -7.51 -10.11
N VAL A 142 4.13 -6.88 -9.15
CA VAL A 142 4.74 -5.96 -8.18
C VAL A 142 4.93 -6.74 -6.88
N VAL A 143 6.17 -6.89 -6.46
CA VAL A 143 6.48 -7.59 -5.20
C VAL A 143 6.77 -6.56 -4.13
N THR A 144 5.97 -6.58 -3.07
CA THR A 144 6.18 -5.79 -1.86
C THR A 144 6.58 -6.71 -0.71
N GLY A 145 7.39 -6.24 0.20
CA GLY A 145 7.80 -7.07 1.31
C GLY A 145 9.08 -6.57 1.97
N GLY A 146 9.75 -7.47 2.68
CA GLY A 146 10.97 -7.16 3.39
C GLY A 146 11.77 -8.42 3.71
N SER A 147 12.80 -8.24 4.52
CA SER A 147 13.64 -9.37 4.97
C SER A 147 14.28 -10.20 3.85
N TRP A 148 14.44 -9.62 2.68
CA TRP A 148 14.99 -10.27 1.49
C TRP A 148 16.36 -10.94 1.76
N ASP A 149 17.20 -10.30 2.60
CA ASP A 149 18.50 -10.83 2.96
C ASP A 149 18.42 -12.08 3.87
N ALA A 150 17.35 -12.20 4.65
CA ALA A 150 17.14 -13.33 5.53
C ALA A 150 16.63 -14.57 4.80
N MET A 151 15.73 -14.38 3.83
CA MET A 151 15.17 -15.46 3.02
C MET A 151 16.06 -15.88 1.86
N TYR A 152 16.80 -14.93 1.31
CA TYR A 152 17.72 -15.16 0.21
C TYR A 152 19.12 -14.69 0.60
N PRO A 153 19.78 -15.33 1.59
CA PRO A 153 21.14 -14.99 1.96
C PRO A 153 21.99 -15.11 0.71
N ALA A 154 22.56 -14.02 0.30
CA ALA A 154 23.18 -13.72 -0.97
C ALA A 154 23.78 -14.94 -1.69
N ALA A 155 23.01 -15.59 -2.52
CA ALA A 155 23.55 -16.43 -3.56
C ALA A 155 24.44 -15.62 -4.53
N ASN A 156 24.31 -14.28 -4.50
CA ASN A 156 25.15 -13.37 -5.30
C ASN A 156 25.23 -12.00 -4.63
N GLY A 157 26.28 -11.75 -3.90
CA GLY A 157 26.63 -10.51 -3.24
C GLY A 157 25.93 -9.26 -3.71
N SER A 158 25.36 -8.52 -2.76
CA SER A 158 24.84 -7.18 -2.90
C SER A 158 23.37 -7.00 -3.30
N VAL A 159 22.46 -7.32 -2.39
CA VAL A 159 21.26 -6.47 -2.23
C VAL A 159 21.29 -5.92 -0.81
N SER A 160 21.76 -4.71 -0.66
CA SER A 160 21.78 -4.00 0.62
C SER A 160 20.33 -3.79 1.10
N ALA A 161 20.01 -4.23 2.31
CA ALA A 161 18.73 -4.11 3.00
C ALA A 161 18.29 -2.65 3.29
N ARG A 162 18.91 -1.66 2.68
CA ARG A 162 18.64 -0.23 2.87
C ARG A 162 18.28 0.49 1.57
N GLY A 163 17.65 -0.20 0.64
CA GLY A 163 17.18 0.42 -0.61
C GLY A 163 15.67 0.61 -0.63
N PRO A 164 15.18 1.54 -1.44
CA PRO A 164 13.75 1.72 -1.67
C PRO A 164 13.14 0.44 -2.25
N ILE A 165 11.83 0.29 -2.07
CA ILE A 165 11.02 -0.77 -2.67
C ILE A 165 11.50 -1.02 -4.10
N ARG A 166 12.09 -2.19 -4.36
CA ARG A 166 12.44 -2.57 -5.73
C ARG A 166 11.20 -3.16 -6.36
N ILE A 167 10.62 -2.40 -7.28
CA ILE A 167 9.67 -2.93 -8.23
C ILE A 167 10.48 -3.79 -9.21
N SER A 168 10.39 -5.10 -9.09
CA SER A 168 10.94 -6.01 -10.09
C SER A 168 9.87 -6.26 -11.13
N LEU A 169 10.03 -5.68 -12.30
CA LEU A 169 9.21 -6.02 -13.48
C LEU A 169 9.67 -7.40 -13.96
N ALA A 170 8.98 -8.44 -13.53
CA ALA A 170 9.13 -9.75 -14.17
C ALA A 170 8.48 -9.64 -15.55
N ARG A 171 9.29 -9.73 -16.60
CA ARG A 171 8.78 -9.83 -17.96
C ARG A 171 7.98 -11.13 -18.10
N SER A 172 6.82 -11.01 -18.72
CA SER A 172 5.88 -12.05 -19.07
C SER A 172 6.49 -13.46 -19.18
N PHE A 173 5.93 -14.44 -18.47
CA PHE A 173 6.02 -15.83 -18.84
C PHE A 173 5.33 -15.99 -20.19
N ARG A 174 6.10 -16.02 -21.27
CA ARG A 174 5.62 -16.60 -22.52
C ARG A 174 6.07 -18.04 -22.54
N PRO A 175 5.16 -19.01 -22.84
CA PRO A 175 5.51 -20.39 -23.00
C PRO A 175 6.48 -20.60 -24.17
#